data_a1c42dc0a719f3a5e34446b5df8e13bb
#
_entry.id   a1c42dc0a719f3a5e34446b5df8e13bb
#
_cell.length_a   1.000
_cell.length_b   1.000
_cell.length_c   1.000
_cell.angle_alpha   90.00
_cell.angle_beta   90.00
_cell.angle_gamma   90.00
#
_symmetry.space_group_name_H-M   'P 1'
#
loop_
_entity.id
_entity.type
_entity.pdbx_description
1 polymer ?
#
loop_
_entity_poly.entity_id
_entity_poly.type
_entity_poly.pdbx_seq_one_letter_code
_entity_poly.pdbx_strand_id
1 'polypeptide(L)'
;YPQYDYADASWAPIHGTNDVQLISPILAKQGFKINTLTNEAATHGAIGNSLKDLRNRVHVGDIVYIHLSGHGQAVEDEDGDEADGWDEAFIPFDAERSYRENGYHGENHLLDDELNAYLYTIRRKVGETGIVYVVMDACHAGSSYRGEEEQDSVYVRGTEIGFSKTGKTYTPRINRSGNLLITSEDGMAPIYMLEACRSYEVNIEIKQIGTFHGPLSYYISQQLLTNLLSFDTNWIEEVRKNMDKDIR
;
A
#
# COMPACT_ATOMS: atom_id res chain seq x y z
N TYR A 1 -3.07 -9.35 -11.50
CA TYR A 1 -4.22 -9.91 -10.79
C TYR A 1 -4.93 -10.94 -11.66
N PRO A 2 -5.55 -11.98 -11.05
CA PRO A 2 -6.33 -12.95 -11.76
C PRO A 2 -7.50 -12.32 -12.51
N GLN A 3 -7.92 -12.94 -13.60
CA GLN A 3 -9.17 -12.59 -14.27
C GLN A 3 -10.20 -13.64 -13.89
N TYR A 4 -11.31 -13.20 -13.35
CA TYR A 4 -12.42 -14.05 -12.95
C TYR A 4 -13.52 -14.02 -14.01
N ASP A 5 -14.35 -15.05 -14.08
CA ASP A 5 -15.47 -15.13 -15.01
C ASP A 5 -16.56 -14.07 -14.75
N TYR A 6 -16.46 -13.38 -13.63
CA TYR A 6 -17.33 -12.26 -13.21
C TYR A 6 -16.58 -10.95 -13.43
N ALA A 7 -17.05 -10.11 -14.32
CA ALA A 7 -16.39 -8.85 -14.71
C ALA A 7 -16.17 -7.88 -13.54
N ASP A 8 -17.02 -7.92 -12.54
CA ASP A 8 -16.95 -7.09 -11.34
C ASP A 8 -16.04 -7.65 -10.24
N ALA A 9 -15.62 -8.92 -10.34
CA ALA A 9 -14.67 -9.55 -9.41
C ALA A 9 -13.21 -9.30 -9.78
N SER A 10 -12.93 -8.94 -11.03
CA SER A 10 -11.58 -8.77 -11.54
C SER A 10 -11.03 -7.36 -11.31
N TRP A 11 -9.75 -7.29 -11.03
CA TRP A 11 -9.00 -6.04 -10.93
C TRP A 11 -8.41 -5.64 -12.28
N ALA A 12 -8.36 -4.33 -12.54
CA ALA A 12 -7.63 -3.80 -13.68
C ALA A 12 -6.12 -4.12 -13.56
N PRO A 13 -5.41 -4.36 -14.68
CA PRO A 13 -3.98 -4.57 -14.63
C PRO A 13 -3.25 -3.29 -14.22
N ILE A 14 -2.22 -3.43 -13.40
CA ILE A 14 -1.29 -2.36 -12.97
C ILE A 14 0.15 -2.89 -12.94
N HIS A 15 1.11 -2.01 -12.70
CA HIS A 15 2.53 -2.32 -12.84
C HIS A 15 3.31 -2.35 -11.51
N GLY A 16 2.67 -2.74 -10.40
CA GLY A 16 3.32 -2.78 -9.08
C GLY A 16 4.62 -3.60 -9.03
N THR A 17 4.77 -4.62 -9.86
CA THR A 17 6.02 -5.38 -9.99
C THR A 17 7.20 -4.50 -10.44
N ASN A 18 6.96 -3.48 -11.27
CA ASN A 18 8.01 -2.57 -11.70
C ASN A 18 8.56 -1.77 -10.54
N ASP A 19 7.74 -1.42 -9.55
CA ASP A 19 8.18 -0.71 -8.36
C ASP A 19 9.07 -1.56 -7.48
N VAL A 20 8.74 -2.85 -7.34
CA VAL A 20 9.59 -3.82 -6.64
C VAL A 20 10.95 -3.94 -7.34
N GLN A 21 10.97 -4.04 -8.67
CA GLN A 21 12.20 -4.09 -9.47
C GLN A 21 13.01 -2.81 -9.39
N LEU A 22 12.37 -1.66 -9.19
CA LEU A 22 13.01 -0.37 -9.05
C LEU A 22 13.66 -0.19 -7.66
N ILE A 23 12.96 -0.52 -6.58
CA ILE A 23 13.37 -0.27 -5.19
C ILE A 23 14.32 -1.32 -4.66
N SER A 24 14.05 -2.61 -4.92
CA SER A 24 14.81 -3.73 -4.32
C SER A 24 16.31 -3.68 -4.57
N PRO A 25 16.82 -3.42 -5.79
CA PRO A 25 18.27 -3.37 -6.01
C PRO A 25 18.93 -2.17 -5.35
N ILE A 26 18.21 -1.06 -5.14
CA ILE A 26 18.73 0.13 -4.45
C ILE A 26 18.94 -0.21 -2.98
N LEU A 27 17.95 -0.76 -2.31
CA LEU A 27 18.03 -1.17 -0.91
C LEU A 27 19.06 -2.30 -0.69
N ALA A 28 19.14 -3.26 -1.62
CA ALA A 28 20.15 -4.30 -1.57
C ALA A 28 21.58 -3.75 -1.60
N LYS A 29 21.86 -2.73 -2.44
CA LYS A 29 23.15 -2.02 -2.48
C LYS A 29 23.43 -1.26 -1.18
N GLN A 30 22.41 -0.84 -0.47
CA GLN A 30 22.54 -0.20 0.85
C GLN A 30 22.71 -1.22 2.01
N GLY A 31 22.76 -2.53 1.70
CA GLY A 31 22.99 -3.59 2.69
C GLY A 31 21.73 -4.20 3.31
N PHE A 32 20.55 -3.84 2.82
CA PHE A 32 19.30 -4.45 3.29
C PHE A 32 19.18 -5.90 2.83
N LYS A 33 18.64 -6.74 3.72
CA LYS A 33 18.19 -8.10 3.38
C LYS A 33 16.81 -8.01 2.75
N ILE A 34 16.72 -8.30 1.46
CA ILE A 34 15.51 -8.13 0.67
C ILE A 34 14.68 -9.43 0.66
N ASN A 35 13.38 -9.29 0.87
CA ASN A 35 12.37 -10.30 0.57
C ASN A 35 11.30 -9.64 -0.32
N THR A 36 10.94 -10.28 -1.43
CA THR A 36 9.95 -9.74 -2.37
C THR A 36 8.89 -10.77 -2.68
N LEU A 37 7.64 -10.30 -2.78
CA LEU A 37 6.51 -11.04 -3.27
C LEU A 37 5.91 -10.26 -4.45
N THR A 38 5.74 -10.91 -5.58
CA THR A 38 5.18 -10.28 -6.79
C THR A 38 4.17 -11.20 -7.47
N ASN A 39 3.15 -10.61 -8.08
CA ASN A 39 2.11 -11.33 -8.82
C ASN A 39 1.53 -12.50 -8.00
N GLU A 40 1.50 -13.72 -8.54
CA GLU A 40 0.91 -14.93 -7.94
C GLU A 40 1.50 -15.29 -6.56
N ALA A 41 2.71 -14.83 -6.27
CA ALA A 41 3.35 -15.03 -4.96
C ALA A 41 2.86 -14.02 -3.90
N ALA A 42 2.24 -12.91 -4.29
CA ALA A 42 1.78 -11.86 -3.38
C ALA A 42 0.34 -12.09 -2.89
N THR A 43 0.05 -13.31 -2.44
CA THR A 43 -1.24 -13.64 -1.83
C THR A 43 -1.34 -13.09 -0.41
N HIS A 44 -2.57 -12.91 0.10
CA HIS A 44 -2.82 -12.48 1.49
C HIS A 44 -2.03 -13.32 2.50
N GLY A 45 -2.15 -14.66 2.39
CA GLY A 45 -1.43 -15.57 3.29
C GLY A 45 0.10 -15.47 3.17
N ALA A 46 0.63 -15.25 1.95
CA ALA A 46 2.07 -15.10 1.74
C ALA A 46 2.60 -13.77 2.32
N ILE A 47 1.83 -12.68 2.18
CA ILE A 47 2.15 -11.38 2.78
C ILE A 47 2.17 -11.49 4.31
N GLY A 48 1.13 -12.06 4.92
CA GLY A 48 1.07 -12.28 6.37
C GLY A 48 2.23 -13.14 6.87
N ASN A 49 2.59 -14.22 6.18
CA ASN A 49 3.74 -15.05 6.52
C ASN A 49 5.06 -14.27 6.40
N SER A 50 5.22 -13.46 5.36
CA SER A 50 6.40 -12.61 5.17
C SER A 50 6.57 -11.59 6.30
N LEU A 51 5.48 -10.96 6.77
CA LEU A 51 5.51 -10.04 7.91
C LEU A 51 5.84 -10.76 9.23
N LYS A 52 5.31 -11.96 9.46
CA LYS A 52 5.68 -12.82 10.61
C LYS A 52 7.17 -13.20 10.56
N ASP A 53 7.67 -13.57 9.39
CA ASP A 53 9.09 -13.89 9.20
C ASP A 53 9.98 -12.66 9.40
N LEU A 54 9.56 -11.50 8.92
CA LEU A 54 10.24 -10.23 9.17
C LEU A 54 10.34 -9.96 10.68
N ARG A 55 9.21 -10.05 11.39
CA ARG A 55 9.19 -9.93 12.86
C ARG A 55 10.15 -10.90 13.53
N ASN A 56 10.29 -12.13 13.03
CA ASN A 56 11.20 -13.11 13.62
C ASN A 56 12.68 -12.78 13.40
N ARG A 57 13.03 -12.15 12.28
CA ARG A 57 14.40 -11.84 11.85
C ARG A 57 14.95 -10.51 12.36
N VAL A 58 14.08 -9.52 12.62
CA VAL A 58 14.53 -8.20 13.08
C VAL A 58 15.09 -8.24 14.50
N HIS A 59 15.98 -7.29 14.79
CA HIS A 59 16.63 -7.08 16.09
C HIS A 59 16.42 -5.66 16.57
N VAL A 60 16.71 -5.42 17.84
CA VAL A 60 16.68 -4.07 18.42
C VAL A 60 17.66 -3.16 17.67
N GLY A 61 17.18 -1.98 17.27
CA GLY A 61 17.96 -0.98 16.56
C GLY A 61 17.99 -1.14 15.04
N ASP A 62 17.30 -2.13 14.47
CA ASP A 62 17.23 -2.31 13.02
C ASP A 62 16.43 -1.18 12.33
N ILE A 63 16.77 -0.94 11.07
CA ILE A 63 15.97 -0.17 10.14
C ILE A 63 15.13 -1.15 9.32
N VAL A 64 13.81 -1.00 9.39
CA VAL A 64 12.88 -1.84 8.65
C VAL A 64 12.22 -1.00 7.56
N TYR A 65 12.07 -1.58 6.36
CA TYR A 65 11.37 -0.99 5.24
C TYR A 65 10.37 -1.99 4.67
N ILE A 66 9.10 -1.62 4.67
CA ILE A 66 7.99 -2.42 4.12
C ILE A 66 7.39 -1.60 2.98
N HIS A 67 7.20 -2.22 1.81
CA HIS A 67 6.66 -1.57 0.63
C HIS A 67 5.53 -2.40 0.03
N LEU A 68 4.35 -1.82 -0.01
CA LEU A 68 3.17 -2.38 -0.62
C LEU A 68 2.83 -1.54 -1.86
N SER A 69 2.85 -2.16 -3.03
CA SER A 69 2.54 -1.52 -4.31
C SER A 69 1.48 -2.34 -5.03
N GLY A 70 0.27 -1.78 -5.14
CA GLY A 70 -0.88 -2.53 -5.63
C GLY A 70 -2.15 -1.69 -5.72
N HIS A 71 -3.29 -2.38 -5.76
CA HIS A 71 -4.59 -1.75 -5.57
C HIS A 71 -4.90 -1.54 -4.09
N GLY A 72 -5.74 -0.56 -3.81
CA GLY A 72 -6.43 -0.39 -2.54
C GLY A 72 -7.94 -0.35 -2.75
N GLN A 73 -8.70 -0.59 -1.69
CA GLN A 73 -10.16 -0.53 -1.69
C GLN A 73 -10.69 -0.20 -0.31
N ALA A 74 -11.77 0.60 -0.25
CA ALA A 74 -12.54 0.73 0.97
C ALA A 74 -13.39 -0.52 1.19
N VAL A 75 -13.38 -1.06 2.41
CA VAL A 75 -14.14 -2.23 2.83
C VAL A 75 -15.17 -1.80 3.87
N GLU A 76 -16.39 -2.32 3.81
CA GLU A 76 -17.43 -2.01 4.79
C GLU A 76 -16.96 -2.47 6.18
N ASP A 77 -16.86 -1.51 7.12
CA ASP A 77 -16.50 -1.74 8.51
C ASP A 77 -17.54 -2.66 9.18
N GLU A 78 -17.11 -3.81 9.70
CA GLU A 78 -17.98 -4.79 10.36
C GLU A 78 -17.93 -4.70 11.89
N ASP A 79 -16.89 -4.10 12.49
CA ASP A 79 -16.73 -4.04 13.95
C ASP A 79 -17.09 -2.67 14.55
N GLY A 80 -17.23 -1.64 13.72
CA GLY A 80 -17.79 -0.35 14.08
C GLY A 80 -16.79 0.61 14.72
N ASP A 81 -15.50 0.41 14.50
CA ASP A 81 -14.45 1.29 15.02
C ASP A 81 -14.15 2.47 14.08
N GLU A 82 -14.52 2.38 12.79
CA GLU A 82 -14.37 3.45 11.82
C GLU A 82 -15.56 4.41 11.81
N ALA A 83 -15.30 5.71 12.04
CA ALA A 83 -16.33 6.76 12.17
C ALA A 83 -17.19 6.96 10.91
N ASP A 84 -16.75 6.58 9.74
CA ASP A 84 -17.50 6.62 8.49
C ASP A 84 -18.02 5.25 8.05
N GLY A 85 -17.64 4.20 8.77
CA GLY A 85 -18.05 2.83 8.56
C GLY A 85 -17.40 2.18 7.35
N TRP A 86 -16.10 2.49 7.11
CA TRP A 86 -15.29 1.89 6.07
C TRP A 86 -13.84 1.74 6.52
N ASP A 87 -13.35 0.51 6.48
CA ASP A 87 -11.93 0.15 6.59
C ASP A 87 -11.19 0.44 5.29
N GLU A 88 -9.88 0.50 5.36
CA GLU A 88 -9.01 0.58 4.21
C GLU A 88 -8.25 -0.74 4.01
N ALA A 89 -8.23 -1.26 2.79
CA ALA A 89 -7.55 -2.50 2.47
C ALA A 89 -6.51 -2.34 1.37
N PHE A 90 -5.34 -2.92 1.56
CA PHE A 90 -4.46 -3.28 0.46
C PHE A 90 -4.97 -4.58 -0.19
N ILE A 91 -4.84 -4.67 -1.51
CA ILE A 91 -5.37 -5.78 -2.30
C ILE A 91 -4.28 -6.77 -2.68
N PRO A 92 -4.18 -7.93 -2.02
CA PRO A 92 -3.32 -9.04 -2.44
C PRO A 92 -3.73 -9.65 -3.78
N PHE A 93 -2.87 -10.47 -4.34
CA PHE A 93 -3.09 -11.07 -5.66
C PHE A 93 -4.36 -11.93 -5.72
N ASP A 94 -4.70 -12.62 -4.64
CA ASP A 94 -5.82 -13.55 -4.51
C ASP A 94 -7.13 -12.92 -3.98
N ALA A 95 -7.19 -11.59 -3.84
CA ALA A 95 -8.39 -10.88 -3.45
C ALA A 95 -9.27 -10.55 -4.66
N GLU A 96 -10.58 -10.81 -4.55
CA GLU A 96 -11.57 -10.38 -5.54
C GLU A 96 -12.09 -8.98 -5.23
N ARG A 97 -12.55 -8.25 -6.22
CA ARG A 97 -12.98 -6.85 -6.07
C ARG A 97 -14.37 -6.70 -5.45
N SER A 98 -15.23 -7.71 -5.54
CA SER A 98 -16.63 -7.59 -5.15
C SER A 98 -17.08 -8.74 -4.23
N TYR A 99 -17.91 -8.40 -3.24
CA TYR A 99 -18.57 -9.37 -2.38
C TYR A 99 -19.53 -10.26 -3.17
N ARG A 100 -19.55 -11.54 -2.86
CA ARG A 100 -20.51 -12.51 -3.42
C ARG A 100 -21.03 -13.43 -2.34
N GLU A 101 -22.34 -13.43 -2.09
CA GLU A 101 -23.00 -14.20 -1.02
C GLU A 101 -22.66 -15.71 -1.04
N ASN A 102 -22.54 -16.31 -2.22
CA ASN A 102 -22.17 -17.72 -2.40
C ASN A 102 -20.75 -17.88 -2.95
N GLY A 103 -19.80 -17.04 -2.51
CA GLY A 103 -18.44 -17.06 -3.01
C GLY A 103 -17.49 -16.28 -2.12
N TYR A 104 -16.90 -15.22 -2.63
CA TYR A 104 -15.88 -14.43 -1.95
C TYR A 104 -16.49 -13.41 -0.97
N HIS A 105 -16.00 -13.44 0.28
CA HIS A 105 -16.51 -12.60 1.38
C HIS A 105 -15.49 -11.56 1.89
N GLY A 106 -14.34 -11.42 1.24
CA GLY A 106 -13.30 -10.47 1.63
C GLY A 106 -12.12 -11.09 2.38
N GLU A 107 -12.09 -12.41 2.53
CA GLU A 107 -11.11 -13.15 3.32
C GLU A 107 -9.65 -12.96 2.89
N ASN A 108 -9.40 -12.42 1.71
CA ASN A 108 -8.07 -12.15 1.19
C ASN A 108 -7.76 -10.64 1.07
N HIS A 109 -8.61 -9.75 1.58
CA HIS A 109 -8.26 -8.35 1.74
C HIS A 109 -7.30 -8.20 2.93
N LEU A 110 -6.23 -7.43 2.75
CA LEU A 110 -5.34 -7.08 3.86
C LEU A 110 -5.85 -5.74 4.43
N LEU A 111 -6.68 -5.84 5.47
CA LEU A 111 -7.21 -4.67 6.16
C LEU A 111 -6.09 -3.92 6.89
N ASP A 112 -6.27 -2.63 7.07
CA ASP A 112 -5.33 -1.77 7.79
C ASP A 112 -5.16 -2.21 9.25
N ASP A 113 -6.21 -2.68 9.92
CA ASP A 113 -6.14 -3.25 11.27
C ASP A 113 -5.28 -4.52 11.34
N GLU A 114 -5.42 -5.42 10.36
CA GLU A 114 -4.57 -6.60 10.28
C GLU A 114 -3.11 -6.21 10.06
N LEU A 115 -2.86 -5.26 9.14
CA LEU A 115 -1.52 -4.73 8.90
C LEU A 115 -0.96 -4.08 10.17
N ASN A 116 -1.76 -3.29 10.89
CA ASN A 116 -1.38 -2.67 12.18
C ASN A 116 -0.98 -3.70 13.22
N ALA A 117 -1.70 -4.80 13.32
CA ALA A 117 -1.34 -5.88 14.26
C ALA A 117 0.06 -6.46 13.94
N TYR A 118 0.41 -6.65 12.66
CA TYR A 118 1.76 -7.06 12.28
C TYR A 118 2.80 -5.97 12.61
N LEU A 119 2.54 -4.72 12.24
CA LEU A 119 3.42 -3.59 12.48
C LEU A 119 3.68 -3.39 13.98
N TYR A 120 2.67 -3.54 14.81
CA TYR A 120 2.81 -3.48 16.27
C TYR A 120 3.87 -4.47 16.77
N THR A 121 3.77 -5.75 16.36
CA THR A 121 4.70 -6.78 16.82
C THR A 121 6.13 -6.58 16.29
N ILE A 122 6.28 -6.06 15.06
CA ILE A 122 7.58 -5.73 14.47
C ILE A 122 8.21 -4.57 15.23
N ARG A 123 7.48 -3.46 15.43
CA ARG A 123 7.96 -2.26 16.13
C ARG A 123 8.39 -2.55 17.56
N ARG A 124 7.63 -3.38 18.27
CA ARG A 124 8.00 -3.83 19.64
C ARG A 124 9.33 -4.55 19.66
N LYS A 125 9.60 -5.38 18.66
CA LYS A 125 10.86 -6.13 18.59
C LYS A 125 12.04 -5.28 18.13
N VAL A 126 11.79 -4.34 17.22
CA VAL A 126 12.81 -3.38 16.75
C VAL A 126 13.19 -2.38 17.85
N GLY A 127 12.25 -2.02 18.73
CA GLY A 127 12.49 -1.18 19.90
C GLY A 127 12.78 0.29 19.55
N GLU A 128 12.78 1.14 20.56
CA GLU A 128 12.89 2.61 20.41
C GLU A 128 14.16 3.12 19.70
N THR A 129 15.20 2.31 19.65
CA THR A 129 16.46 2.64 18.97
C THR A 129 16.48 2.27 17.49
N GLY A 130 15.44 1.60 16.99
CA GLY A 130 15.28 1.30 15.57
C GLY A 130 14.24 2.20 14.92
N ILE A 131 13.88 1.90 13.66
CA ILE A 131 12.89 2.66 12.90
C ILE A 131 12.18 1.74 11.90
N VAL A 132 10.89 2.01 11.66
CA VAL A 132 10.08 1.27 10.68
C VAL A 132 9.52 2.26 9.65
N TYR A 133 9.83 2.04 8.38
CA TYR A 133 9.23 2.72 7.24
C TYR A 133 8.22 1.80 6.58
N VAL A 134 7.02 2.31 6.34
CA VAL A 134 5.99 1.61 5.58
C VAL A 134 5.56 2.50 4.42
N VAL A 135 5.59 1.96 3.23
CA VAL A 135 5.17 2.63 2.00
C VAL A 135 3.96 1.91 1.43
N MET A 136 2.89 2.65 1.21
CA MET A 136 1.65 2.17 0.60
C MET A 136 1.43 2.93 -0.71
N ASP A 137 1.88 2.35 -1.83
CA ASP A 137 1.63 2.90 -3.16
C ASP A 137 0.38 2.27 -3.76
N ALA A 138 -0.76 2.58 -3.14
CA ALA A 138 -2.10 2.15 -3.46
C ALA A 138 -3.08 3.30 -3.20
N CYS A 139 -4.33 3.15 -3.61
CA CYS A 139 -5.39 4.14 -3.36
C CYS A 139 -6.71 3.44 -3.03
N HIS A 140 -7.40 3.91 -2.01
CA HIS A 140 -8.69 3.39 -1.57
C HIS A 140 -9.88 4.08 -2.28
N ALA A 141 -9.61 5.21 -2.97
CA ALA A 141 -10.56 5.88 -3.84
C ALA A 141 -10.01 5.90 -5.27
N GLY A 142 -10.81 5.55 -6.23
CA GLY A 142 -10.42 5.63 -7.63
C GLY A 142 -11.66 5.85 -8.46
N SER A 143 -11.83 7.05 -9.03
CA SER A 143 -12.78 7.19 -10.12
C SER A 143 -12.24 6.43 -11.32
N SER A 144 -13.09 5.70 -12.01
CA SER A 144 -12.76 5.21 -13.34
C SER A 144 -12.61 6.42 -14.27
N TYR A 145 -11.40 7.00 -14.29
CA TYR A 145 -11.06 8.02 -15.26
C TYR A 145 -11.08 7.37 -16.64
N ARG A 146 -12.21 7.48 -17.30
CA ARG A 146 -12.35 7.18 -18.72
C ARG A 146 -11.87 8.43 -19.47
N GLY A 147 -10.56 8.53 -19.66
CA GLY A 147 -10.03 9.48 -20.63
C GLY A 147 -10.52 9.06 -22.03
N GLU A 148 -11.26 9.93 -22.69
CA GLU A 148 -11.74 9.74 -24.07
C GLU A 148 -10.61 9.87 -25.13
N GLU A 149 -9.34 9.91 -24.73
CA GLU A 149 -8.22 9.99 -25.65
C GLU A 149 -7.47 8.67 -25.78
N GLU A 150 -7.59 8.06 -26.94
CA GLU A 150 -7.03 6.73 -27.34
C GLU A 150 -5.50 6.62 -27.31
N GLN A 151 -4.72 7.53 -26.72
CA GLN A 151 -3.27 7.54 -26.93
C GLN A 151 -2.40 7.20 -25.70
N ASP A 152 -2.91 7.27 -24.46
CA ASP A 152 -2.13 6.83 -23.31
C ASP A 152 -3.03 6.04 -22.33
N SER A 153 -2.68 4.77 -22.10
CA SER A 153 -3.38 3.95 -21.12
C SER A 153 -3.23 4.55 -19.72
N VAL A 154 -4.34 4.86 -19.05
CA VAL A 154 -4.36 5.33 -17.68
C VAL A 154 -4.53 4.13 -16.75
N TYR A 155 -3.60 3.94 -15.84
CA TYR A 155 -3.61 2.86 -14.84
C TYR A 155 -3.87 3.45 -13.46
N VAL A 156 -5.01 3.08 -12.86
CA VAL A 156 -5.46 3.55 -11.53
C VAL A 156 -5.22 2.46 -10.50
N ARG A 157 -4.62 2.82 -9.36
CA ARG A 157 -4.28 1.90 -8.26
C ARG A 157 -5.34 1.85 -7.17
N GLY A 158 -6.61 1.75 -7.57
CA GLY A 158 -7.74 1.69 -6.64
C GLY A 158 -9.05 1.56 -7.36
N THR A 159 -10.14 1.68 -6.62
CA THR A 159 -11.50 1.63 -7.14
C THR A 159 -12.42 2.55 -6.33
N GLU A 160 -13.40 3.16 -7.00
CA GLU A 160 -14.47 3.91 -6.33
C GLU A 160 -15.56 2.99 -5.73
N ILE A 161 -15.50 1.70 -6.08
CA ILE A 161 -16.47 0.72 -5.59
C ILE A 161 -15.96 0.16 -4.27
N GLY A 162 -16.67 0.46 -3.17
CA GLY A 162 -16.40 -0.17 -1.87
C GLY A 162 -16.75 -1.66 -1.89
N PHE A 163 -15.95 -2.47 -1.20
CA PHE A 163 -16.29 -3.85 -0.94
C PHE A 163 -17.34 -3.90 0.17
N SER A 164 -18.57 -4.27 -0.15
CA SER A 164 -19.69 -4.22 0.80
C SER A 164 -20.55 -5.47 0.74
N LYS A 165 -20.78 -6.06 1.90
CA LYS A 165 -21.69 -7.18 2.12
C LYS A 165 -23.15 -6.74 2.10
N THR A 166 -23.43 -5.53 2.58
CA THR A 166 -24.79 -5.01 2.69
C THR A 166 -25.25 -4.24 1.46
N GLY A 167 -24.37 -4.02 0.47
CA GLY A 167 -24.61 -3.18 -0.70
C GLY A 167 -24.49 -1.69 -0.39
N LYS A 168 -23.84 -1.30 0.70
CA LYS A 168 -23.56 0.09 1.07
C LYS A 168 -22.67 0.74 0.01
N THR A 169 -23.01 1.94 -0.40
CA THR A 169 -22.21 2.71 -1.37
C THR A 169 -21.10 3.48 -0.67
N TYR A 170 -19.86 3.25 -1.09
CA TYR A 170 -18.73 4.04 -0.65
C TYR A 170 -18.78 5.44 -1.24
N THR A 171 -18.54 6.45 -0.40
CA THR A 171 -18.40 7.84 -0.83
C THR A 171 -17.18 8.43 -0.13
N PRO A 172 -16.09 8.73 -0.86
CA PRO A 172 -14.90 9.34 -0.29
C PRO A 172 -15.22 10.67 0.41
N ARG A 173 -14.71 10.87 1.62
CA ARG A 173 -14.91 12.11 2.39
C ARG A 173 -13.65 12.96 2.38
N ILE A 174 -13.78 14.24 2.03
CA ILE A 174 -12.68 15.22 1.94
C ILE A 174 -12.01 15.48 3.31
N ASN A 175 -12.69 15.20 4.41
CA ASN A 175 -12.22 15.50 5.78
C ASN A 175 -11.96 14.22 6.60
N ARG A 176 -11.53 13.16 5.98
CA ARG A 176 -11.00 12.05 6.77
C ARG A 176 -9.71 12.50 7.47
N SER A 177 -9.76 12.66 8.76
CA SER A 177 -8.61 12.39 9.61
C SER A 177 -8.50 10.86 9.76
N GLY A 178 -8.37 10.17 8.64
CA GLY A 178 -8.02 8.77 8.62
C GLY A 178 -6.55 8.67 9.01
N ASN A 179 -6.29 8.82 10.27
CA ASN A 179 -5.09 8.30 10.85
C ASN A 179 -5.36 6.81 10.99
N LEU A 180 -4.68 6.00 10.20
CA LEU A 180 -4.36 4.65 10.62
C LEU A 180 -4.08 4.77 12.13
N LEU A 181 -4.92 4.19 13.00
CA LEU A 181 -4.74 4.28 14.45
C LEU A 181 -3.51 3.45 14.83
N ILE A 182 -2.34 4.00 14.51
CA ILE A 182 -1.06 3.37 14.82
C ILE A 182 -0.90 3.41 16.33
N THR A 183 -1.17 2.31 16.98
CA THR A 183 -0.91 2.15 18.41
C THR A 183 0.55 2.43 18.69
N SER A 184 0.83 3.38 19.57
CA SER A 184 2.19 3.71 20.02
C SER A 184 2.28 3.52 21.52
N GLU A 185 3.25 2.74 21.95
CA GLU A 185 3.59 2.51 23.34
C GLU A 185 5.07 2.84 23.59
N ASP A 186 5.41 3.09 24.83
CA ASP A 186 6.80 3.31 25.23
C ASP A 186 7.68 2.11 24.86
N GLY A 187 8.88 2.38 24.36
CA GLY A 187 9.83 1.35 23.96
C GLY A 187 9.62 0.75 22.56
N MET A 188 8.65 1.24 21.80
CA MET A 188 8.44 0.82 20.40
C MET A 188 9.25 1.68 19.42
N ALA A 189 9.64 1.06 18.29
CA ALA A 189 10.26 1.80 17.19
C ALA A 189 9.31 2.86 16.63
N PRO A 190 9.81 4.08 16.35
CA PRO A 190 9.06 5.06 15.57
C PRO A 190 8.70 4.47 14.20
N ILE A 191 7.54 4.87 13.68
CA ILE A 191 7.04 4.45 12.37
C ILE A 191 6.76 5.67 11.50
N TYR A 192 7.09 5.55 10.23
CA TYR A 192 6.74 6.51 9.18
C TYR A 192 5.93 5.79 8.11
N MET A 193 4.64 6.15 8.01
CA MET A 193 3.74 5.70 6.95
C MET A 193 3.79 6.71 5.82
N LEU A 194 4.08 6.25 4.62
CA LEU A 194 4.06 7.03 3.39
C LEU A 194 2.98 6.45 2.48
N GLU A 195 1.92 7.20 2.30
CA GLU A 195 0.78 6.86 1.45
C GLU A 195 0.81 7.69 0.17
N ALA A 196 0.50 7.09 -0.98
CA ALA A 196 0.60 7.73 -2.28
C ALA A 196 -0.45 8.82 -2.49
N CYS A 197 -1.60 8.69 -1.84
CA CYS A 197 -2.75 9.59 -1.99
C CYS A 197 -3.57 9.64 -0.71
N ARG A 198 -4.37 10.69 -0.58
CA ARG A 198 -5.40 10.75 0.46
C ARG A 198 -6.60 9.91 0.05
N SER A 199 -7.44 9.56 1.02
CA SER A 199 -8.63 8.71 0.81
C SER A 199 -9.60 9.19 -0.28
N TYR A 200 -9.55 10.46 -0.68
CA TYR A 200 -10.37 11.06 -1.74
C TYR A 200 -9.61 11.37 -3.02
N GLU A 201 -8.31 11.11 -3.07
CA GLU A 201 -7.46 11.34 -4.25
C GLU A 201 -7.30 10.04 -5.05
N VAL A 202 -6.99 10.16 -6.33
CA VAL A 202 -6.75 9.03 -7.22
C VAL A 202 -5.25 8.84 -7.41
N ASN A 203 -4.77 7.63 -7.21
CA ASN A 203 -3.38 7.26 -7.51
C ASN A 203 -3.29 6.70 -8.93
N ILE A 204 -2.68 7.48 -9.83
CA ILE A 204 -2.49 7.13 -11.24
C ILE A 204 -1.02 6.82 -11.48
N GLU A 205 -0.74 5.70 -12.15
CA GLU A 205 0.63 5.34 -12.54
C GLU A 205 1.23 6.39 -13.49
N ILE A 206 2.49 6.68 -13.28
CA ILE A 206 3.28 7.58 -14.15
C ILE A 206 4.20 6.77 -15.06
N LYS A 207 4.39 7.25 -16.30
CA LYS A 207 5.31 6.62 -17.24
C LYS A 207 6.69 7.27 -17.14
N GLN A 208 7.64 6.52 -16.62
CA GLN A 208 9.02 6.97 -16.42
C GLN A 208 10.00 5.90 -16.92
N ILE A 209 11.09 6.33 -17.55
CA ILE A 209 12.16 5.43 -18.05
C ILE A 209 11.58 4.34 -18.98
N GLY A 210 10.53 4.68 -19.74
CA GLY A 210 9.91 3.78 -20.71
C GLY A 210 8.91 2.76 -20.13
N THR A 211 8.62 2.79 -18.84
CA THR A 211 7.65 1.89 -18.19
C THR A 211 6.78 2.63 -17.17
N PHE A 212 5.74 1.97 -16.64
CA PHE A 212 4.83 2.54 -15.67
C PHE A 212 5.24 2.20 -14.24
N HIS A 213 5.06 3.17 -13.34
CA HIS A 213 5.35 3.06 -11.92
C HIS A 213 4.29 3.77 -11.09
N GLY A 214 4.13 3.34 -9.85
CA GLY A 214 3.45 4.15 -8.85
C GLY A 214 4.25 5.42 -8.55
N PRO A 215 3.60 6.57 -8.46
CA PRO A 215 4.29 7.84 -8.24
C PRO A 215 5.14 7.84 -6.98
N LEU A 216 4.59 7.36 -5.86
CA LEU A 216 5.30 7.32 -4.59
C LEU A 216 6.56 6.44 -4.68
N SER A 217 6.43 5.25 -5.27
CA SER A 217 7.55 4.32 -5.49
C SER A 217 8.64 4.94 -6.34
N TYR A 218 8.27 5.63 -7.42
CA TYR A 218 9.23 6.28 -8.29
C TYR A 218 10.01 7.37 -7.56
N TYR A 219 9.33 8.32 -6.89
CA TYR A 219 10.02 9.42 -6.20
C TYR A 219 10.84 8.97 -4.99
N ILE A 220 10.39 7.94 -4.26
CA ILE A 220 11.21 7.29 -3.23
C ILE A 220 12.49 6.72 -3.85
N SER A 221 12.39 6.02 -4.97
CA SER A 221 13.57 5.46 -5.64
C SER A 221 14.59 6.51 -6.00
N GLN A 222 14.15 7.68 -6.51
CA GLN A 222 15.05 8.79 -6.85
C GLN A 222 15.79 9.31 -5.62
N GLN A 223 15.12 9.40 -4.47
CA GLN A 223 15.77 9.81 -3.22
C GLN A 223 16.77 8.76 -2.72
N LEU A 224 16.40 7.48 -2.75
CA LEU A 224 17.24 6.39 -2.26
C LEU A 224 18.44 6.07 -3.16
N LEU A 225 18.47 6.56 -4.41
CA LEU A 225 19.66 6.49 -5.27
C LEU A 225 20.82 7.36 -4.77
N THR A 226 20.49 8.47 -4.10
CA THR A 226 21.47 9.46 -3.63
C THR A 226 21.59 9.54 -2.12
N ASN A 227 20.61 9.02 -1.39
CA ASN A 227 20.54 9.03 0.06
C ASN A 227 20.46 7.59 0.60
N LEU A 228 21.17 7.34 1.70
CA LEU A 228 21.00 6.09 2.44
C LEU A 228 19.68 6.15 3.24
N LEU A 229 18.94 5.05 3.21
CA LEU A 229 17.83 4.89 4.14
C LEU A 229 18.40 4.75 5.56
N SER A 230 18.04 5.69 6.43
CA SER A 230 18.65 5.84 7.75
C SER A 230 17.61 6.39 8.74
N PHE A 231 18.05 6.83 9.90
CA PHE A 231 17.22 7.52 10.89
C PHE A 231 16.92 8.99 10.51
N ASP A 232 17.61 9.55 9.53
CA ASP A 232 17.28 10.85 8.97
C ASP A 232 16.09 10.73 8.02
N THR A 233 15.02 11.45 8.33
CA THR A 233 13.74 11.41 7.60
C THR A 233 13.53 12.57 6.64
N ASN A 234 14.52 13.44 6.47
CA ASN A 234 14.42 14.62 5.59
C ASN A 234 14.11 14.26 4.12
N TRP A 235 14.51 13.08 3.68
CA TRP A 235 14.23 12.57 2.34
C TRP A 235 12.70 12.43 2.07
N ILE A 236 11.90 12.21 3.09
CA ILE A 236 10.42 12.09 2.97
C ILE A 236 9.83 13.39 2.47
N GLU A 237 10.28 14.52 3.02
CA GLU A 237 9.81 15.84 2.60
C GLU A 237 10.22 16.15 1.15
N GLU A 238 11.39 15.70 0.71
CA GLU A 238 11.82 15.86 -0.68
C GLU A 238 11.00 14.99 -1.65
N VAL A 239 10.62 13.76 -1.23
CA VAL A 239 9.67 12.92 -2.00
C VAL A 239 8.36 13.69 -2.18
N ARG A 240 7.78 14.19 -1.08
CA ARG A 240 6.52 14.94 -1.09
C ARG A 240 6.57 16.15 -2.02
N LYS A 241 7.63 16.97 -1.93
CA LYS A 241 7.80 18.15 -2.78
C LYS A 241 7.89 17.81 -4.27
N ASN A 242 8.61 16.74 -4.60
CA ASN A 242 8.76 16.31 -5.98
C ASN A 242 7.44 15.78 -6.55
N MET A 243 6.71 14.97 -5.77
CA MET A 243 5.36 14.52 -6.14
C MET A 243 4.40 15.71 -6.36
N ASP A 244 4.37 16.65 -5.43
CA ASP A 244 3.50 17.84 -5.51
C ASP A 244 3.80 18.70 -6.76
N LYS A 245 5.06 18.75 -7.19
CA LYS A 245 5.48 19.54 -8.35
C LYS A 245 5.09 18.91 -9.68
N ASP A 246 5.19 17.58 -9.79
CA ASP A 246 5.12 16.87 -11.06
C ASP A 246 3.73 16.24 -11.32
N ILE A 247 2.92 16.05 -10.28
CA ILE A 247 1.59 15.42 -10.36
C ILE A 247 0.45 16.46 -10.30
N ARG A 248 0.75 17.70 -9.91
CA ARG A 248 -0.17 18.85 -9.94
C ARG A 248 0.12 19.74 -11.12
#